data_1db3418f7d1a801a371d12b5d0547fbe
#
_entry.id   1db3418f7d1a801a371d12b5d0547fbe
#
_cell.length_a   1.000
_cell.length_b   1.000
_cell.length_c   1.000
_cell.angle_alpha   90.00
_cell.angle_beta   90.00
_cell.angle_gamma   90.00
#
_symmetry.space_group_name_H-M   'P 1'
#
loop_
_entity.id
_entity.type
_entity.pdbx_description
1 polymer ?
#
loop_
_entity_poly.entity_id
_entity_poly.type
_entity_poly.pdbx_seq_one_letter_code
_entity_poly.pdbx_strand_id
1 'polypeptide(L)'
;MQDYGFLVALVALLIGIAAGKAWERYKLIQGRWIDRRRVRQSPHFILGLNYLVAGQVDLAIEELEKAARIDPGALELRLVLGNLYREKGQVGRAIQEHQTLLQRPRLNRLEHANVQLCLGLDYRRGGFVDRAVAAFTDVLKLDPDNEAALVNLEKLQEDQHQWRDAYLTRKRLAQLAGPPDQPKSQAILAFLENEIGLQALKEQRLEEAARRFEAAIDLDGSIVTAFVHLGDVRERQGDLPAAVATWERAVEVSPDRAYLTLERLERAYGTADRGARFSELCRRLIAESPREWRARAALAKHLSVQGRQLEAFELLLEALEHNPHALAIHQAIWNVLSAMDLPKALVARYVQRTRQSVFYLDPHVCMRCRYRSTELLWQCPHCHEWNTFVEERIAPATDNEAEILASLTH
;
A
#
# COMPACT_ATOMS: atom_id res chain seq x y z
N MET A 1 7.78 -13.66 -86.13
CA MET A 1 7.57 -12.54 -85.17
C MET A 1 7.18 -13.01 -83.76
N GLN A 2 6.96 -14.29 -83.47
CA GLN A 2 6.62 -14.82 -82.16
C GLN A 2 7.83 -15.00 -81.21
N ASP A 3 9.04 -15.20 -81.72
CA ASP A 3 10.24 -15.52 -80.95
C ASP A 3 10.83 -14.28 -80.16
N TYR A 4 10.61 -13.07 -80.69
CA TYR A 4 11.12 -11.85 -80.03
C TYR A 4 10.37 -11.51 -78.78
N GLY A 5 9.07 -11.84 -78.65
CA GLY A 5 8.27 -11.59 -77.45
C GLY A 5 8.73 -12.44 -76.25
N PHE A 6 9.08 -13.69 -76.53
CA PHE A 6 9.59 -14.60 -75.50
C PHE A 6 10.97 -14.15 -74.94
N LEU A 7 11.84 -13.70 -75.85
CA LEU A 7 13.18 -13.23 -75.48
C LEU A 7 13.13 -11.96 -74.65
N VAL A 8 12.24 -11.02 -75.04
CA VAL A 8 12.01 -9.79 -74.23
C VAL A 8 11.44 -10.10 -72.86
N ALA A 9 10.49 -11.01 -72.72
CA ALA A 9 9.94 -11.44 -71.46
C ALA A 9 10.99 -12.12 -70.59
N LEU A 10 11.85 -12.96 -71.11
CA LEU A 10 12.95 -13.62 -70.36
C LEU A 10 14.00 -12.63 -69.93
N VAL A 11 14.38 -11.64 -70.72
CA VAL A 11 15.32 -10.58 -70.31
C VAL A 11 14.71 -9.70 -69.24
N ALA A 12 13.44 -9.33 -69.33
CA ALA A 12 12.74 -8.56 -68.26
C ALA A 12 12.66 -9.31 -66.95
N LEU A 13 12.41 -10.63 -66.98
CA LEU A 13 12.43 -11.49 -65.83
C LEU A 13 13.80 -11.56 -65.14
N LEU A 14 14.86 -11.72 -65.93
CA LEU A 14 16.24 -11.76 -65.43
C LEU A 14 16.68 -10.41 -64.80
N ILE A 15 16.31 -9.29 -65.46
CA ILE A 15 16.52 -7.94 -64.87
C ILE A 15 15.75 -7.77 -63.59
N GLY A 16 14.50 -8.22 -63.49
CA GLY A 16 13.69 -8.18 -62.27
C GLY A 16 14.30 -8.98 -61.12
N ILE A 17 14.80 -10.20 -61.44
CA ILE A 17 15.49 -11.04 -60.43
C ILE A 17 16.82 -10.41 -60.01
N ALA A 18 17.61 -9.86 -60.91
CA ALA A 18 18.86 -9.18 -60.62
C ALA A 18 18.64 -7.91 -59.79
N ALA A 19 17.63 -7.11 -60.13
CA ALA A 19 17.24 -5.93 -59.37
C ALA A 19 16.69 -6.29 -57.96
N GLY A 20 15.91 -7.36 -57.83
CA GLY A 20 15.43 -7.89 -56.57
C GLY A 20 16.57 -8.34 -55.66
N LYS A 21 17.54 -9.11 -56.19
CA LYS A 21 18.75 -9.52 -55.42
C LYS A 21 19.65 -8.34 -55.07
N ALA A 22 19.83 -7.37 -55.98
CA ALA A 22 20.58 -6.15 -55.67
C ALA A 22 19.90 -5.31 -54.58
N TRP A 23 18.56 -5.20 -54.59
CA TRP A 23 17.77 -4.54 -53.58
C TRP A 23 17.84 -5.26 -52.22
N GLU A 24 17.80 -6.57 -52.20
CA GLU A 24 17.96 -7.40 -51.00
C GLU A 24 19.38 -7.25 -50.42
N ARG A 25 20.44 -7.29 -51.26
CA ARG A 25 21.82 -7.00 -50.84
C ARG A 25 21.99 -5.57 -50.33
N TYR A 26 21.37 -4.58 -50.97
CA TYR A 26 21.38 -3.18 -50.53
C TYR A 26 20.73 -3.01 -49.17
N LYS A 27 19.60 -3.69 -48.91
CA LYS A 27 18.96 -3.72 -47.58
C LYS A 27 19.82 -4.41 -46.51
N LEU A 28 20.52 -5.49 -46.87
CA LEU A 28 21.45 -6.19 -45.97
C LEU A 28 22.66 -5.33 -45.63
N ILE A 29 23.25 -4.60 -46.60
CA ILE A 29 24.41 -3.71 -46.40
C ILE A 29 24.02 -2.48 -45.54
N GLN A 30 22.81 -1.95 -45.68
CA GLN A 30 22.32 -0.84 -44.89
C GLN A 30 21.84 -1.24 -43.46
N GLY A 31 22.03 -2.51 -43.03
CA GLY A 31 21.65 -2.96 -41.70
C GLY A 31 20.13 -2.95 -41.46
N ARG A 32 19.29 -2.79 -42.48
CA ARG A 32 17.84 -2.73 -42.37
C ARG A 32 17.18 -4.10 -42.15
N TRP A 33 17.91 -5.18 -42.41
CA TRP A 33 17.54 -6.54 -42.07
C TRP A 33 18.55 -7.09 -41.06
N ILE A 34 18.55 -6.52 -39.84
CA ILE A 34 19.10 -7.23 -38.71
C ILE A 34 18.19 -8.43 -38.55
N ASP A 35 18.72 -9.60 -38.82
CA ASP A 35 18.00 -10.85 -38.73
C ASP A 35 17.69 -11.07 -37.25
N ARG A 36 16.45 -10.68 -36.80
CA ARG A 36 15.95 -10.95 -35.46
C ARG A 36 16.12 -12.42 -35.06
N ARG A 37 16.32 -13.32 -36.01
CA ARG A 37 16.66 -14.72 -35.79
C ARG A 37 18.08 -14.91 -35.26
N ARG A 38 19.06 -14.05 -35.57
CA ARG A 38 20.46 -14.23 -35.14
C ARG A 38 20.63 -14.10 -33.65
N VAL A 39 19.94 -13.17 -33.01
CA VAL A 39 20.02 -13.02 -31.52
C VAL A 39 19.33 -14.16 -30.85
N ARG A 40 18.13 -14.56 -31.29
CA ARG A 40 17.39 -15.70 -30.74
C ARG A 40 18.08 -17.04 -30.93
N GLN A 41 19.02 -17.13 -31.92
CA GLN A 41 19.85 -18.31 -32.18
C GLN A 41 21.25 -18.21 -31.56
N SER A 42 21.60 -17.08 -30.91
CA SER A 42 22.87 -16.95 -30.20
C SER A 42 22.93 -17.94 -29.06
N PRO A 43 23.94 -18.81 -28.96
CA PRO A 43 24.11 -19.70 -27.82
C PRO A 43 24.12 -18.94 -26.46
N HIS A 44 24.71 -17.74 -26.47
CA HIS A 44 24.76 -16.87 -25.28
C HIS A 44 23.39 -16.37 -24.84
N PHE A 45 22.49 -16.04 -25.79
CA PHE A 45 21.13 -15.65 -25.47
C PHE A 45 20.34 -16.80 -24.81
N ILE A 46 20.42 -17.99 -25.41
CA ILE A 46 19.75 -19.19 -24.88
C ILE A 46 20.30 -19.55 -23.50
N LEU A 47 21.63 -19.51 -23.34
CA LEU A 47 22.28 -19.81 -22.07
C LEU A 47 21.91 -18.77 -20.99
N GLY A 48 21.89 -17.49 -21.36
CA GLY A 48 21.45 -16.42 -20.46
C GLY A 48 20.01 -16.60 -19.98
N LEU A 49 19.08 -16.99 -20.87
CA LEU A 49 17.69 -17.32 -20.49
C LEU A 49 17.64 -18.54 -19.56
N ASN A 50 18.43 -19.59 -19.81
CA ASN A 50 18.48 -20.76 -18.94
C ASN A 50 18.97 -20.40 -17.54
N TYR A 51 19.99 -19.54 -17.42
CA TYR A 51 20.45 -19.05 -16.11
C TYR A 51 19.39 -18.19 -15.41
N LEU A 52 18.58 -17.39 -16.14
CA LEU A 52 17.46 -16.66 -15.57
C LEU A 52 16.42 -17.59 -14.96
N VAL A 53 16.03 -18.63 -15.70
CA VAL A 53 15.08 -19.65 -15.22
C VAL A 53 15.63 -20.40 -14.00
N ALA A 54 16.95 -20.62 -13.95
CA ALA A 54 17.65 -21.25 -12.81
C ALA A 54 17.87 -20.28 -11.62
N GLY A 55 17.45 -19.01 -11.72
CA GLY A 55 17.65 -18.00 -10.66
C GLY A 55 19.10 -17.50 -10.53
N GLN A 56 19.98 -17.86 -11.48
CA GLN A 56 21.40 -17.46 -11.49
C GLN A 56 21.59 -16.14 -12.23
N VAL A 57 21.13 -15.06 -11.64
CA VAL A 57 21.02 -13.74 -12.29
C VAL A 57 22.38 -13.21 -12.77
N ASP A 58 23.46 -13.42 -12.02
CA ASP A 58 24.81 -12.92 -12.39
C ASP A 58 25.31 -13.59 -13.66
N LEU A 59 25.20 -14.92 -13.75
CA LEU A 59 25.58 -15.67 -14.95
C LEU A 59 24.68 -15.33 -16.13
N ALA A 60 23.40 -15.08 -15.88
CA ALA A 60 22.48 -14.61 -16.91
C ALA A 60 22.92 -13.27 -17.49
N ILE A 61 23.29 -12.30 -16.65
CA ILE A 61 23.78 -10.99 -17.08
C ILE A 61 25.04 -11.16 -17.96
N GLU A 62 26.03 -11.96 -17.50
CA GLU A 62 27.26 -12.19 -18.26
C GLU A 62 27.01 -12.74 -19.66
N GLU A 63 26.14 -13.73 -19.77
CA GLU A 63 25.83 -14.36 -21.07
C GLU A 63 24.99 -13.42 -21.95
N LEU A 64 24.04 -12.70 -21.38
CA LEU A 64 23.24 -11.73 -22.12
C LEU A 64 24.06 -10.52 -22.58
N GLU A 65 25.06 -10.09 -21.80
CA GLU A 65 26.05 -9.07 -22.25
C GLU A 65 26.84 -9.55 -23.48
N LYS A 66 27.27 -10.83 -23.49
CA LYS A 66 27.94 -11.42 -24.66
C LYS A 66 27.01 -11.43 -25.88
N ALA A 67 25.77 -11.80 -25.70
CA ALA A 67 24.75 -11.75 -26.75
C ALA A 67 24.50 -10.31 -27.26
N ALA A 68 24.47 -9.31 -26.38
CA ALA A 68 24.29 -7.91 -26.73
C ALA A 68 25.46 -7.31 -27.51
N ARG A 69 26.69 -7.85 -27.33
CA ARG A 69 27.87 -7.49 -28.16
C ARG A 69 27.77 -8.03 -29.59
N ILE A 70 27.13 -9.19 -29.76
CA ILE A 70 26.92 -9.80 -31.09
C ILE A 70 25.88 -9.01 -31.89
N ASP A 71 24.81 -8.58 -31.23
CA ASP A 71 23.79 -7.71 -31.81
C ASP A 71 23.49 -6.51 -30.94
N PRO A 72 24.23 -5.41 -31.14
CA PRO A 72 23.97 -4.16 -30.40
C PRO A 72 22.60 -3.55 -30.70
N GLY A 73 21.94 -4.03 -31.77
CA GLY A 73 20.63 -3.59 -32.23
C GLY A 73 19.43 -4.25 -31.55
N ALA A 74 19.62 -5.34 -30.80
CA ALA A 74 18.52 -6.07 -30.16
C ALA A 74 17.87 -5.27 -29.03
N LEU A 75 16.71 -4.66 -29.30
CA LEU A 75 15.96 -3.84 -28.35
C LEU A 75 15.55 -4.67 -27.11
N GLU A 76 14.92 -5.80 -27.36
CA GLU A 76 14.38 -6.70 -26.33
C GLU A 76 15.45 -7.22 -25.38
N LEU A 77 16.63 -7.57 -25.92
CA LEU A 77 17.75 -8.04 -25.13
C LEU A 77 18.29 -6.95 -24.19
N ARG A 78 18.42 -5.72 -24.69
CA ARG A 78 18.89 -4.59 -23.87
C ARG A 78 17.87 -4.16 -22.84
N LEU A 79 16.57 -4.24 -23.12
CA LEU A 79 15.51 -4.05 -22.13
C LEU A 79 15.63 -5.09 -21.00
N VAL A 80 15.84 -6.36 -21.35
CA VAL A 80 16.05 -7.42 -20.34
C VAL A 80 17.30 -7.13 -19.49
N LEU A 81 18.42 -6.77 -20.12
CA LEU A 81 19.65 -6.43 -19.40
C LEU A 81 19.46 -5.24 -18.46
N GLY A 82 18.82 -4.17 -18.90
CA GLY A 82 18.53 -3.02 -18.04
C GLY A 82 17.66 -3.41 -16.84
N ASN A 83 16.63 -4.24 -17.06
CA ASN A 83 15.79 -4.75 -15.98
C ASN A 83 16.59 -5.60 -14.97
N LEU A 84 17.49 -6.47 -15.46
CA LEU A 84 18.36 -7.29 -14.59
C LEU A 84 19.33 -6.44 -13.78
N TYR A 85 19.92 -5.39 -14.38
CA TYR A 85 20.75 -4.44 -13.63
C TYR A 85 19.95 -3.76 -12.52
N ARG A 86 18.70 -3.36 -12.78
CA ARG A 86 17.81 -2.77 -11.77
C ARG A 86 17.54 -3.75 -10.62
N GLU A 87 17.23 -5.00 -10.92
CA GLU A 87 17.00 -6.03 -9.90
C GLU A 87 18.24 -6.29 -9.04
N LYS A 88 19.41 -6.29 -9.64
CA LYS A 88 20.70 -6.40 -8.92
C LYS A 88 21.11 -5.14 -8.18
N GLY A 89 20.29 -4.08 -8.20
CA GLY A 89 20.62 -2.80 -7.55
C GLY A 89 21.65 -1.97 -8.32
N GLN A 90 22.05 -2.38 -9.52
CA GLN A 90 22.97 -1.62 -10.41
C GLN A 90 22.19 -0.55 -11.18
N VAL A 91 21.48 0.31 -10.44
CA VAL A 91 20.51 1.27 -11.00
C VAL A 91 21.15 2.21 -12.02
N GLY A 92 22.38 2.66 -11.79
CA GLY A 92 23.09 3.53 -12.75
C GLY A 92 23.28 2.88 -14.11
N ARG A 93 23.60 1.57 -14.16
CA ARG A 93 23.74 0.81 -15.41
C ARG A 93 22.39 0.62 -16.08
N ALA A 94 21.32 0.33 -15.32
CA ALA A 94 19.97 0.21 -15.85
C ALA A 94 19.52 1.50 -16.54
N ILE A 95 19.69 2.64 -15.86
CA ILE A 95 19.36 3.97 -16.41
C ILE A 95 20.13 4.23 -17.70
N GLN A 96 21.45 3.95 -17.73
CA GLN A 96 22.28 4.16 -18.91
C GLN A 96 21.80 3.32 -20.11
N GLU A 97 21.48 2.03 -19.88
CA GLU A 97 20.96 1.15 -20.93
C GLU A 97 19.62 1.66 -21.49
N HIS A 98 18.67 1.97 -20.62
CA HIS A 98 17.35 2.43 -21.07
C HIS A 98 17.39 3.82 -21.71
N GLN A 99 18.22 4.75 -21.23
CA GLN A 99 18.46 6.05 -21.89
C GLN A 99 19.06 5.89 -23.28
N THR A 100 20.03 4.99 -23.43
CA THR A 100 20.63 4.68 -24.75
C THR A 100 19.60 4.12 -25.71
N LEU A 101 18.66 3.31 -25.21
CA LEU A 101 17.55 2.80 -26.03
C LEU A 101 16.61 3.90 -26.52
N LEU A 102 16.29 4.89 -25.68
CA LEU A 102 15.42 6.02 -26.07
C LEU A 102 16.03 6.90 -27.17
N GLN A 103 17.36 6.95 -27.27
CA GLN A 103 18.06 7.74 -28.31
C GLN A 103 18.04 7.06 -29.70
N ARG A 104 17.51 5.83 -29.80
CA ARG A 104 17.48 5.09 -31.08
C ARG A 104 16.51 5.71 -32.06
N PRO A 105 16.91 5.91 -33.31
CA PRO A 105 15.98 6.29 -34.38
C PRO A 105 14.98 5.16 -34.63
N ARG A 106 13.69 5.49 -34.75
CA ARG A 106 12.62 4.57 -35.21
C ARG A 106 12.09 3.59 -34.17
N LEU A 107 12.09 3.93 -32.89
CA LEU A 107 11.21 3.27 -31.95
C LEU A 107 9.75 3.55 -32.37
N ASN A 108 8.92 2.51 -32.42
CA ASN A 108 7.49 2.73 -32.55
C ASN A 108 6.91 3.25 -31.24
N ARG A 109 5.67 3.73 -31.26
CA ARG A 109 5.03 4.34 -30.10
C ARG A 109 5.01 3.44 -28.85
N LEU A 110 4.71 2.13 -29.04
CA LEU A 110 4.65 1.15 -27.94
C LEU A 110 6.05 0.80 -27.42
N GLU A 111 7.04 0.65 -28.32
CA GLU A 111 8.43 0.42 -27.92
C GLU A 111 8.96 1.60 -27.10
N HIS A 112 8.67 2.84 -27.54
CA HIS A 112 9.05 4.05 -26.80
C HIS A 112 8.40 4.08 -25.41
N ALA A 113 7.09 3.82 -25.32
CA ALA A 113 6.37 3.77 -24.04
C ALA A 113 6.96 2.71 -23.11
N ASN A 114 7.31 1.52 -23.64
CA ASN A 114 7.89 0.45 -22.83
C ASN A 114 9.30 0.79 -22.32
N VAL A 115 10.18 1.36 -23.16
CA VAL A 115 11.51 1.81 -22.72
C VAL A 115 11.39 2.91 -21.67
N GLN A 116 10.47 3.86 -21.88
CA GLN A 116 10.21 4.95 -20.94
C GLN A 116 9.65 4.44 -19.61
N LEU A 117 8.80 3.40 -19.65
CA LEU A 117 8.31 2.73 -18.44
C LEU A 117 9.46 2.08 -17.65
N CYS A 118 10.36 1.36 -18.34
CA CYS A 118 11.52 0.76 -17.70
C CYS A 118 12.42 1.83 -17.06
N LEU A 119 12.65 2.94 -17.75
CA LEU A 119 13.43 4.06 -17.22
C LEU A 119 12.76 4.70 -16.00
N GLY A 120 11.42 4.84 -16.01
CA GLY A 120 10.65 5.29 -14.84
C GLY A 120 10.81 4.38 -13.62
N LEU A 121 10.80 3.06 -13.85
CA LEU A 121 11.06 2.06 -12.81
C LEU A 121 12.50 2.13 -12.28
N ASP A 122 13.49 2.40 -13.16
CA ASP A 122 14.88 2.60 -12.73
C ASP A 122 15.02 3.84 -11.85
N TYR A 123 14.43 4.96 -12.26
CA TYR A 123 14.43 6.20 -11.48
C TYR A 123 13.77 5.99 -10.12
N ARG A 124 12.61 5.31 -10.08
CA ARG A 124 11.95 4.97 -8.82
C ARG A 124 12.84 4.12 -7.93
N ARG A 125 13.49 3.08 -8.46
CA ARG A 125 14.42 2.23 -7.71
C ARG A 125 15.63 2.97 -7.19
N GLY A 126 16.09 4.00 -7.92
CA GLY A 126 17.19 4.87 -7.56
C GLY A 126 16.83 6.02 -6.61
N GLY A 127 15.55 6.17 -6.24
CA GLY A 127 15.08 7.27 -5.41
C GLY A 127 14.98 8.62 -6.14
N PHE A 128 15.06 8.64 -7.47
CA PHE A 128 14.93 9.85 -8.29
C PHE A 128 13.45 10.15 -8.58
N VAL A 129 12.70 10.51 -7.53
CA VAL A 129 11.23 10.57 -7.54
C VAL A 129 10.70 11.47 -8.65
N ASP A 130 11.19 12.71 -8.78
CA ASP A 130 10.71 13.66 -9.79
C ASP A 130 10.94 13.15 -11.23
N ARG A 131 12.08 12.49 -11.47
CA ARG A 131 12.37 11.88 -12.77
C ARG A 131 11.47 10.67 -13.04
N ALA A 132 11.14 9.89 -12.03
CA ALA A 132 10.22 8.76 -12.15
C ALA A 132 8.80 9.25 -12.49
N VAL A 133 8.30 10.29 -11.79
CA VAL A 133 7.00 10.91 -12.10
C VAL A 133 6.96 11.43 -13.52
N ALA A 134 8.00 12.17 -13.96
CA ALA A 134 8.10 12.65 -15.34
C ALA A 134 8.08 11.50 -16.35
N ALA A 135 8.86 10.44 -16.11
CA ALA A 135 8.96 9.29 -16.99
C ALA A 135 7.59 8.56 -17.14
N PHE A 136 6.89 8.29 -16.03
CA PHE A 136 5.56 7.67 -16.07
C PHE A 136 4.52 8.58 -16.73
N THR A 137 4.60 9.88 -16.50
CA THR A 137 3.74 10.86 -17.19
C THR A 137 3.97 10.83 -18.71
N ASP A 138 5.22 10.70 -19.15
CA ASP A 138 5.56 10.60 -20.57
C ASP A 138 5.07 9.27 -21.17
N VAL A 139 5.11 8.17 -20.41
CA VAL A 139 4.45 6.91 -20.82
C VAL A 139 2.98 7.14 -21.10
N LEU A 140 2.27 7.81 -20.19
CA LEU A 140 0.83 8.07 -20.31
C LEU A 140 0.44 9.02 -21.45
N LYS A 141 1.38 9.85 -21.94
CA LYS A 141 1.19 10.62 -23.19
C LYS A 141 1.23 9.73 -24.44
N LEU A 142 2.05 8.68 -24.39
CA LEU A 142 2.20 7.72 -25.47
C LEU A 142 1.14 6.62 -25.41
N ASP A 143 0.90 6.08 -24.23
CA ASP A 143 -0.05 5.01 -23.97
C ASP A 143 -0.91 5.41 -22.75
N PRO A 144 -2.03 6.09 -23.00
CA PRO A 144 -2.87 6.64 -21.94
C PRO A 144 -3.42 5.61 -20.95
N ASP A 145 -3.61 4.37 -21.36
CA ASP A 145 -4.21 3.30 -20.56
C ASP A 145 -3.17 2.31 -20.02
N ASN A 146 -1.90 2.74 -19.96
CA ASN A 146 -0.82 1.94 -19.41
C ASN A 146 -0.99 1.75 -17.89
N GLU A 147 -1.56 0.63 -17.50
CA GLU A 147 -1.83 0.31 -16.09
C GLU A 147 -0.57 0.33 -15.24
N ALA A 148 0.56 -0.19 -15.76
CA ALA A 148 1.81 -0.22 -15.01
C ALA A 148 2.33 1.19 -14.71
N ALA A 149 2.21 2.12 -15.65
CA ALA A 149 2.57 3.52 -15.44
C ALA A 149 1.64 4.19 -14.43
N LEU A 150 0.32 3.98 -14.54
CA LEU A 150 -0.67 4.52 -13.61
C LEU A 150 -0.44 4.03 -12.18
N VAL A 151 -0.24 2.71 -11.98
CA VAL A 151 0.02 2.12 -10.66
C VAL A 151 1.29 2.69 -10.03
N ASN A 152 2.35 2.86 -10.82
CA ASN A 152 3.60 3.41 -10.31
C ASN A 152 3.51 4.91 -10.02
N LEU A 153 2.79 5.66 -10.86
CA LEU A 153 2.56 7.08 -10.66
C LEU A 153 1.73 7.34 -9.41
N GLU A 154 0.64 6.59 -9.20
CA GLU A 154 -0.19 6.68 -8.01
C GLU A 154 0.62 6.50 -6.73
N LYS A 155 1.44 5.43 -6.66
CA LYS A 155 2.28 5.17 -5.48
C LYS A 155 3.26 6.31 -5.20
N LEU A 156 3.86 6.91 -6.22
CA LEU A 156 4.74 8.05 -6.04
C LEU A 156 3.98 9.29 -5.57
N GLN A 157 2.75 9.50 -6.06
CA GLN A 157 1.89 10.59 -5.63
C GLN A 157 1.44 10.41 -4.17
N GLU A 158 1.13 9.17 -3.74
CA GLU A 158 0.84 8.83 -2.35
C GLU A 158 2.06 9.11 -1.46
N ASP A 159 3.25 8.64 -1.85
CA ASP A 159 4.51 8.85 -1.11
C ASP A 159 4.85 10.35 -0.95
N GLN A 160 4.46 11.17 -1.94
CA GLN A 160 4.63 12.63 -1.91
C GLN A 160 3.47 13.36 -1.23
N HIS A 161 2.46 12.65 -0.70
CA HIS A 161 1.23 13.23 -0.14
C HIS A 161 0.44 14.10 -1.13
N GLN A 162 0.57 13.82 -2.43
CA GLN A 162 -0.18 14.46 -3.50
C GLN A 162 -1.54 13.77 -3.67
N TRP A 163 -2.35 13.79 -2.61
CA TRP A 163 -3.57 12.97 -2.48
C TRP A 163 -4.59 13.20 -3.60
N ARG A 164 -4.73 14.44 -4.06
CA ARG A 164 -5.66 14.77 -5.16
C ARG A 164 -5.22 14.14 -6.48
N ASP A 165 -3.93 14.18 -6.77
CA ASP A 165 -3.38 13.58 -7.99
C ASP A 165 -3.45 12.06 -7.92
N ALA A 166 -3.13 11.47 -6.76
CA ALA A 166 -3.30 10.04 -6.49
C ALA A 166 -4.76 9.61 -6.69
N TYR A 167 -5.73 10.38 -6.19
CA TYR A 167 -7.15 10.12 -6.40
C TYR A 167 -7.54 10.10 -7.88
N LEU A 168 -7.09 11.08 -8.66
CA LEU A 168 -7.36 11.14 -10.09
C LEU A 168 -6.72 9.95 -10.84
N THR A 169 -5.51 9.60 -10.49
CA THR A 169 -4.80 8.44 -11.05
C THR A 169 -5.50 7.13 -10.68
N ARG A 170 -5.92 6.94 -9.43
CA ARG A 170 -6.70 5.78 -8.98
C ARG A 170 -8.05 5.70 -9.69
N LYS A 171 -8.75 6.82 -9.83
CA LYS A 171 -10.03 6.89 -10.54
C LYS A 171 -9.90 6.42 -11.98
N ARG A 172 -8.81 6.77 -12.65
CA ARG A 172 -8.52 6.28 -14.00
C ARG A 172 -8.23 4.79 -14.02
N LEU A 173 -7.44 4.27 -13.08
CA LEU A 173 -7.21 2.83 -12.91
C LEU A 173 -8.52 2.07 -12.68
N ALA A 174 -9.41 2.60 -11.84
CA ALA A 174 -10.71 2.00 -11.58
C ALA A 174 -11.62 1.93 -12.83
N GLN A 175 -11.46 2.86 -13.78
CA GLN A 175 -12.18 2.81 -15.06
C GLN A 175 -11.64 1.73 -16.02
N LEU A 176 -10.34 1.42 -15.93
CA LEU A 176 -9.69 0.37 -16.73
C LEU A 176 -9.93 -1.01 -16.13
N ALA A 177 -10.04 -1.10 -14.82
CA ALA A 177 -10.28 -2.35 -14.11
C ALA A 177 -11.69 -2.88 -14.40
N GLY A 178 -11.79 -4.20 -14.55
CA GLY A 178 -13.09 -4.86 -14.69
C GLY A 178 -13.88 -4.91 -13.37
N PRO A 179 -15.15 -5.35 -13.42
CA PRO A 179 -16.05 -5.41 -12.26
C PRO A 179 -15.49 -6.09 -11.00
N PRO A 180 -14.66 -7.16 -11.08
CA PRO A 180 -14.10 -7.83 -9.90
C PRO A 180 -13.22 -6.93 -9.02
N ASP A 181 -12.53 -5.93 -9.62
CA ASP A 181 -11.61 -5.06 -8.90
C ASP A 181 -12.25 -3.74 -8.42
N GLN A 182 -13.52 -3.50 -8.76
CA GLN A 182 -14.23 -2.27 -8.35
C GLN A 182 -14.30 -2.08 -6.83
N PRO A 183 -14.63 -3.08 -5.99
CA PRO A 183 -14.71 -2.89 -4.54
C PRO A 183 -13.36 -2.47 -3.95
N LYS A 184 -12.25 -3.08 -4.40
CA LYS A 184 -10.91 -2.71 -3.97
C LYS A 184 -10.55 -1.29 -4.37
N SER A 185 -10.89 -0.89 -5.59
CA SER A 185 -10.65 0.47 -6.07
C SER A 185 -11.48 1.50 -5.31
N GLN A 186 -12.74 1.19 -4.98
CA GLN A 186 -13.61 2.06 -4.17
C GLN A 186 -13.06 2.25 -2.76
N ALA A 187 -12.59 1.19 -2.11
CA ALA A 187 -11.96 1.29 -0.79
C ALA A 187 -10.72 2.20 -0.81
N ILE A 188 -9.85 2.07 -1.84
CA ILE A 188 -8.66 2.94 -1.97
C ILE A 188 -9.10 4.39 -2.23
N LEU A 189 -10.06 4.63 -3.12
CA LEU A 189 -10.60 5.97 -3.37
C LEU A 189 -11.19 6.60 -2.11
N ALA A 190 -11.86 5.81 -1.26
CA ALA A 190 -12.38 6.27 0.03
C ALA A 190 -11.27 6.70 0.98
N PHE A 191 -10.16 5.93 1.07
CA PHE A 191 -8.99 6.35 1.86
C PHE A 191 -8.34 7.62 1.31
N LEU A 192 -8.22 7.77 -0.01
CA LEU A 192 -7.66 8.96 -0.64
C LEU A 192 -8.54 10.20 -0.40
N GLU A 193 -9.87 10.08 -0.48
CA GLU A 193 -10.80 11.16 -0.09
C GLU A 193 -10.66 11.52 1.40
N ASN A 194 -10.47 10.52 2.28
CA ASN A 194 -10.18 10.78 3.69
C ASN A 194 -8.87 11.57 3.87
N GLU A 195 -7.79 11.24 3.16
CA GLU A 195 -6.52 11.98 3.24
C GLU A 195 -6.64 13.41 2.70
N ILE A 196 -7.40 13.61 1.60
CA ILE A 196 -7.72 14.95 1.09
C ILE A 196 -8.51 15.74 2.14
N GLY A 197 -9.47 15.08 2.82
CA GLY A 197 -10.24 15.65 3.93
C GLY A 197 -9.34 16.06 5.09
N LEU A 198 -8.39 15.22 5.50
CA LEU A 198 -7.40 15.53 6.54
C LEU A 198 -6.51 16.71 6.17
N GLN A 199 -6.11 16.82 4.91
CA GLN A 199 -5.34 17.97 4.43
C GLN A 199 -6.19 19.26 4.54
N ALA A 200 -7.45 19.22 4.10
CA ALA A 200 -8.37 20.35 4.24
C ALA A 200 -8.60 20.74 5.71
N LEU A 201 -8.68 19.74 6.61
CA LEU A 201 -8.82 19.96 8.05
C LEU A 201 -7.59 20.63 8.66
N LYS A 202 -6.38 20.23 8.27
CA LYS A 202 -5.13 20.89 8.69
C LYS A 202 -5.08 22.36 8.24
N GLU A 203 -5.64 22.65 7.08
CA GLU A 203 -5.75 24.01 6.51
C GLU A 203 -6.97 24.77 7.04
N GLN A 204 -7.69 24.25 8.06
CA GLN A 204 -8.88 24.84 8.70
C GLN A 204 -10.07 25.04 7.74
N ARG A 205 -10.12 24.30 6.63
CA ARG A 205 -11.23 24.34 5.65
C ARG A 205 -12.29 23.32 6.03
N LEU A 206 -13.04 23.61 7.11
CA LEU A 206 -13.95 22.63 7.76
C LEU A 206 -15.04 22.11 6.82
N GLU A 207 -15.68 22.98 6.01
CA GLU A 207 -16.75 22.58 5.08
C GLU A 207 -16.21 21.69 3.95
N GLU A 208 -15.00 21.95 3.48
CA GLU A 208 -14.36 21.08 2.49
C GLU A 208 -14.00 19.74 3.11
N ALA A 209 -13.42 19.73 4.32
CA ALA A 209 -13.08 18.52 5.05
C ALA A 209 -14.32 17.64 5.26
N ALA A 210 -15.44 18.22 5.72
CA ALA A 210 -16.69 17.50 5.90
C ALA A 210 -17.15 16.82 4.61
N ARG A 211 -17.22 17.57 3.49
CA ARG A 211 -17.61 17.02 2.19
C ARG A 211 -16.71 15.88 1.72
N ARG A 212 -15.40 15.97 2.00
CA ARG A 212 -14.44 14.91 1.63
C ARG A 212 -14.64 13.65 2.45
N PHE A 213 -14.86 13.78 3.76
CA PHE A 213 -15.16 12.62 4.60
C PHE A 213 -16.51 11.99 4.26
N GLU A 214 -17.53 12.78 3.94
CA GLU A 214 -18.83 12.28 3.45
C GLU A 214 -18.65 11.52 2.12
N ALA A 215 -17.88 12.06 1.17
CA ALA A 215 -17.58 11.38 -0.08
C ALA A 215 -16.80 10.05 0.15
N ALA A 216 -15.90 10.01 1.13
CA ALA A 216 -15.21 8.79 1.50
C ALA A 216 -16.19 7.71 2.03
N ILE A 217 -17.13 8.11 2.87
CA ILE A 217 -18.18 7.24 3.42
C ILE A 217 -19.11 6.73 2.31
N ASP A 218 -19.47 7.59 1.35
CA ASP A 218 -20.31 7.21 0.21
C ASP A 218 -19.61 6.19 -0.71
N LEU A 219 -18.29 6.29 -0.85
CA LEU A 219 -17.48 5.33 -1.62
C LEU A 219 -17.33 3.98 -0.92
N ASP A 220 -17.09 4.01 0.39
CA ASP A 220 -16.95 2.83 1.23
C ASP A 220 -17.53 3.08 2.62
N GLY A 221 -18.76 2.61 2.85
CA GLY A 221 -19.46 2.74 4.12
C GLY A 221 -18.79 2.02 5.30
N SER A 222 -17.72 1.25 5.08
CA SER A 222 -16.93 0.57 6.12
C SER A 222 -15.71 1.36 6.59
N ILE A 223 -15.43 2.53 6.02
CA ILE A 223 -14.26 3.36 6.33
C ILE A 223 -14.40 4.09 7.68
N VAL A 224 -14.02 3.42 8.77
CA VAL A 224 -14.16 3.94 10.14
C VAL A 224 -13.48 5.31 10.34
N THR A 225 -12.30 5.51 9.72
CA THR A 225 -11.55 6.77 9.84
C THR A 225 -12.34 7.98 9.35
N ALA A 226 -13.08 7.84 8.26
CA ALA A 226 -13.87 8.96 7.73
C ALA A 226 -14.99 9.35 8.69
N PHE A 227 -15.65 8.37 9.33
CA PHE A 227 -16.64 8.67 10.38
C PHE A 227 -16.00 9.38 11.57
N VAL A 228 -14.84 8.92 12.04
CA VAL A 228 -14.12 9.55 13.16
C VAL A 228 -13.79 11.00 12.83
N HIS A 229 -13.19 11.25 11.68
CA HIS A 229 -12.76 12.59 11.27
C HIS A 229 -13.95 13.50 10.95
N LEU A 230 -15.04 12.98 10.36
CA LEU A 230 -16.27 13.75 10.13
C LEU A 230 -16.89 14.19 11.45
N GLY A 231 -16.92 13.30 12.44
CA GLY A 231 -17.37 13.65 13.80
C GLY A 231 -16.51 14.76 14.43
N ASP A 232 -15.17 14.67 14.28
CA ASP A 232 -14.24 15.69 14.76
C ASP A 232 -14.45 17.05 14.07
N VAL A 233 -14.80 17.04 12.79
CA VAL A 233 -15.14 18.27 12.04
C VAL A 233 -16.45 18.87 12.54
N ARG A 234 -17.49 18.04 12.73
CA ARG A 234 -18.80 18.50 13.25
C ARG A 234 -18.69 19.08 14.65
N GLU A 235 -17.86 18.47 15.52
CA GLU A 235 -17.55 19.03 16.84
C GLU A 235 -16.92 20.43 16.72
N ARG A 236 -15.93 20.61 15.82
CA ARG A 236 -15.29 21.92 15.58
C ARG A 236 -16.22 22.96 14.97
N GLN A 237 -17.22 22.52 14.22
CA GLN A 237 -18.29 23.39 13.69
C GLN A 237 -19.32 23.76 14.77
N GLY A 238 -19.23 23.18 15.98
CA GLY A 238 -20.16 23.41 17.10
C GLY A 238 -21.41 22.55 17.06
N ASP A 239 -21.52 21.62 16.12
CA ASP A 239 -22.64 20.67 16.05
C ASP A 239 -22.32 19.38 16.79
N LEU A 240 -22.33 19.46 18.11
CA LEU A 240 -22.07 18.33 18.98
C LEU A 240 -23.05 17.15 18.80
N PRO A 241 -24.36 17.38 18.62
CA PRO A 241 -25.29 16.28 18.35
C PRO A 241 -24.95 15.48 17.08
N ALA A 242 -24.62 16.17 15.99
CA ALA A 242 -24.22 15.52 14.75
C ALA A 242 -22.85 14.82 14.89
N ALA A 243 -21.91 15.39 15.64
CA ALA A 243 -20.64 14.75 15.95
C ALA A 243 -20.83 13.42 16.68
N VAL A 244 -21.64 13.43 17.75
CA VAL A 244 -21.98 12.21 18.52
C VAL A 244 -22.62 11.15 17.64
N ALA A 245 -23.64 11.51 16.85
CA ALA A 245 -24.28 10.57 15.95
C ALA A 245 -23.30 9.94 14.94
N THR A 246 -22.31 10.73 14.48
CA THR A 246 -21.30 10.26 13.55
C THR A 246 -20.32 9.29 14.22
N TRP A 247 -19.86 9.57 15.43
CA TRP A 247 -18.98 8.66 16.17
C TRP A 247 -19.71 7.38 16.60
N GLU A 248 -20.99 7.45 16.96
CA GLU A 248 -21.82 6.27 17.22
C GLU A 248 -21.95 5.40 15.97
N ARG A 249 -22.10 6.03 14.80
CA ARG A 249 -22.13 5.30 13.53
C ARG A 249 -20.80 4.58 13.26
N ALA A 250 -19.66 5.18 13.58
CA ALA A 250 -18.35 4.51 13.50
C ALA A 250 -18.29 3.25 14.35
N VAL A 251 -18.86 3.29 15.58
CA VAL A 251 -18.96 2.11 16.47
C VAL A 251 -19.83 1.01 15.86
N GLU A 252 -20.97 1.35 15.25
CA GLU A 252 -21.85 0.39 14.62
C GLU A 252 -21.21 -0.30 13.41
N VAL A 253 -20.46 0.48 12.60
CA VAL A 253 -19.78 0.00 11.39
C VAL A 253 -18.65 -0.97 11.73
N SER A 254 -17.90 -0.71 12.80
CA SER A 254 -16.74 -1.52 13.19
C SER A 254 -16.59 -1.54 14.72
N PRO A 255 -17.32 -2.43 15.40
CA PRO A 255 -17.27 -2.54 16.87
C PRO A 255 -15.87 -2.88 17.39
N ASP A 256 -15.07 -3.62 16.64
CA ASP A 256 -13.67 -3.96 16.93
C ASP A 256 -12.74 -2.73 16.95
N ARG A 257 -13.11 -1.66 16.27
CA ARG A 257 -12.41 -0.38 16.22
C ARG A 257 -13.12 0.74 16.99
N ALA A 258 -14.15 0.42 17.75
CA ALA A 258 -14.91 1.40 18.57
C ALA A 258 -14.01 2.23 19.49
N TYR A 259 -12.87 1.67 19.92
CA TYR A 259 -11.91 2.36 20.79
C TYR A 259 -11.39 3.69 20.18
N LEU A 260 -11.43 3.85 18.87
CA LEU A 260 -11.04 5.10 18.21
C LEU A 260 -12.00 6.26 18.53
N THR A 261 -13.23 5.96 18.95
CA THR A 261 -14.26 6.97 19.26
C THR A 261 -14.55 7.12 20.74
N LEU A 262 -14.13 6.18 21.60
CA LEU A 262 -14.52 6.13 23.00
C LEU A 262 -14.17 7.41 23.77
N GLU A 263 -12.97 7.96 23.59
CA GLU A 263 -12.57 9.20 24.28
C GLU A 263 -13.40 10.42 23.85
N ARG A 264 -13.76 10.47 22.55
CA ARG A 264 -14.62 11.51 21.98
C ARG A 264 -16.04 11.43 22.54
N LEU A 265 -16.59 10.22 22.56
CA LEU A 265 -17.93 9.95 23.10
C LEU A 265 -17.98 10.18 24.62
N GLU A 266 -16.94 9.76 25.37
CA GLU A 266 -16.83 10.05 26.80
C GLU A 266 -16.91 11.56 27.07
N ARG A 267 -16.10 12.34 26.36
CA ARG A 267 -16.07 13.79 26.47
C ARG A 267 -17.42 14.43 26.08
N ALA A 268 -18.01 13.98 24.99
CA ALA A 268 -19.26 14.51 24.48
C ALA A 268 -20.47 14.17 25.38
N TYR A 269 -20.46 13.00 26.01
CA TYR A 269 -21.50 12.58 26.95
C TYR A 269 -21.29 13.14 28.37
N GLY A 270 -20.09 13.64 28.70
CA GLY A 270 -19.72 14.08 30.05
C GLY A 270 -20.45 15.32 30.58
N THR A 271 -21.22 16.02 29.77
CA THR A 271 -22.02 17.17 30.20
C THR A 271 -23.43 16.74 30.55
N ALA A 272 -23.71 16.51 31.85
CA ALA A 272 -25.00 16.18 32.47
C ALA A 272 -25.68 14.89 31.96
N ASP A 273 -26.29 14.08 32.83
CA ASP A 273 -27.16 12.89 32.57
C ASP A 273 -26.69 11.82 31.51
N ARG A 274 -25.61 12.10 30.75
CA ARG A 274 -25.11 11.27 29.67
C ARG A 274 -24.02 10.28 30.08
N GLY A 275 -23.50 10.36 31.32
CA GLY A 275 -22.53 9.38 31.81
C GLY A 275 -23.08 7.95 31.89
N ALA A 276 -24.40 7.81 32.08
CA ALA A 276 -25.09 6.53 31.99
C ALA A 276 -25.03 5.96 30.58
N ARG A 277 -25.21 6.79 29.55
CA ARG A 277 -25.15 6.41 28.11
C ARG A 277 -23.76 5.90 27.72
N PHE A 278 -22.69 6.54 28.19
CA PHE A 278 -21.32 6.07 27.95
C PHE A 278 -21.07 4.70 28.59
N SER A 279 -21.49 4.55 29.85
CA SER A 279 -21.38 3.27 30.57
C SER A 279 -22.16 2.16 29.89
N GLU A 280 -23.36 2.45 29.38
CA GLU A 280 -24.20 1.49 28.62
C GLU A 280 -23.52 1.09 27.29
N LEU A 281 -22.99 2.07 26.54
CA LEU A 281 -22.23 1.82 25.32
C LEU A 281 -21.03 0.89 25.58
N CYS A 282 -20.22 1.19 26.60
CA CYS A 282 -19.06 0.35 26.94
C CYS A 282 -19.50 -1.06 27.35
N ARG A 283 -20.55 -1.22 28.16
CA ARG A 283 -21.08 -2.54 28.56
C ARG A 283 -21.57 -3.35 27.35
N ARG A 284 -22.26 -2.70 26.40
CA ARG A 284 -22.68 -3.34 25.16
C ARG A 284 -21.47 -3.84 24.37
N LEU A 285 -20.44 -3.00 24.17
CA LEU A 285 -19.21 -3.39 23.47
C LEU A 285 -18.48 -4.54 24.16
N ILE A 286 -18.44 -4.55 25.49
CA ILE A 286 -17.85 -5.63 26.28
C ILE A 286 -18.63 -6.95 26.07
N ALA A 287 -19.96 -6.88 25.98
CA ALA A 287 -20.80 -8.05 25.74
C ALA A 287 -20.65 -8.60 24.31
N GLU A 288 -20.57 -7.71 23.31
CA GLU A 288 -20.41 -8.07 21.89
C GLU A 288 -18.98 -8.57 21.58
N SER A 289 -17.97 -8.01 22.27
CA SER A 289 -16.55 -8.34 22.06
C SER A 289 -15.84 -8.58 23.40
N PRO A 290 -16.04 -9.74 24.06
CA PRO A 290 -15.51 -9.98 25.41
C PRO A 290 -13.97 -9.93 25.51
N ARG A 291 -13.26 -10.15 24.41
CA ARG A 291 -11.79 -10.10 24.38
C ARG A 291 -11.23 -8.69 24.14
N GLU A 292 -12.09 -7.71 23.77
CA GLU A 292 -11.65 -6.33 23.59
C GLU A 292 -11.51 -5.62 24.93
N TRP A 293 -10.29 -5.38 25.33
CA TRP A 293 -9.96 -4.81 26.64
C TRP A 293 -10.14 -3.29 26.71
N ARG A 294 -10.08 -2.57 25.57
CA ARG A 294 -10.10 -1.11 25.52
C ARG A 294 -11.44 -0.54 25.98
N ALA A 295 -12.54 -1.22 25.67
CA ALA A 295 -13.86 -0.84 26.17
C ALA A 295 -13.95 -0.98 27.69
N ARG A 296 -13.33 -2.04 28.27
CA ARG A 296 -13.22 -2.21 29.73
C ARG A 296 -12.36 -1.11 30.35
N ALA A 297 -11.22 -0.79 29.75
CA ALA A 297 -10.34 0.26 30.24
C ALA A 297 -11.01 1.64 30.19
N ALA A 298 -11.77 1.94 29.14
CA ALA A 298 -12.52 3.19 29.02
C ALA A 298 -13.63 3.28 30.08
N LEU A 299 -14.39 2.19 30.28
CA LEU A 299 -15.41 2.13 31.35
C LEU A 299 -14.81 2.27 32.73
N ALA A 300 -13.69 1.58 33.00
CA ALA A 300 -12.98 1.67 34.26
C ALA A 300 -12.47 3.09 34.56
N LYS A 301 -11.91 3.76 33.55
CA LYS A 301 -11.50 5.17 33.65
C LYS A 301 -12.70 6.05 34.01
N HIS A 302 -13.83 5.87 33.34
CA HIS A 302 -15.06 6.62 33.58
C HIS A 302 -15.61 6.40 35.00
N LEU A 303 -15.66 5.15 35.46
CA LEU A 303 -16.10 4.79 36.83
C LEU A 303 -15.13 5.33 37.90
N SER A 304 -13.83 5.32 37.62
CA SER A 304 -12.83 5.88 38.53
C SER A 304 -13.03 7.39 38.76
N VAL A 305 -13.35 8.14 37.69
CA VAL A 305 -13.70 9.57 37.81
C VAL A 305 -14.96 9.78 38.64
N GLN A 306 -15.91 8.84 38.62
CA GLN A 306 -17.12 8.86 39.45
C GLN A 306 -16.89 8.42 40.91
N GLY A 307 -15.66 8.09 41.28
CA GLY A 307 -15.33 7.58 42.64
C GLY A 307 -15.63 6.10 42.85
N ARG A 308 -16.05 5.35 41.82
CA ARG A 308 -16.37 3.91 41.86
C ARG A 308 -15.13 3.07 41.64
N GLN A 309 -14.09 3.28 42.45
CA GLN A 309 -12.75 2.73 42.25
C GLN A 309 -12.71 1.20 42.26
N LEU A 310 -13.51 0.56 43.14
CA LEU A 310 -13.53 -0.90 43.29
C LEU A 310 -14.05 -1.56 42.01
N GLU A 311 -15.14 -1.04 41.44
CA GLU A 311 -15.70 -1.54 40.20
C GLU A 311 -14.76 -1.32 38.99
N ALA A 312 -14.08 -0.15 38.96
CA ALA A 312 -13.06 0.13 37.95
C ALA A 312 -11.90 -0.87 38.02
N PHE A 313 -11.48 -1.22 39.24
CA PHE A 313 -10.41 -2.18 39.46
C PHE A 313 -10.79 -3.58 39.01
N GLU A 314 -12.00 -4.06 39.33
CA GLU A 314 -12.51 -5.37 38.89
C GLU A 314 -12.55 -5.48 37.37
N LEU A 315 -13.09 -4.46 36.67
CA LEU A 315 -13.10 -4.43 35.20
C LEU A 315 -11.68 -4.49 34.56
N LEU A 316 -10.71 -3.85 35.21
CA LEU A 316 -9.33 -3.88 34.75
C LEU A 316 -8.66 -5.24 35.01
N LEU A 317 -9.02 -5.93 36.11
CA LEU A 317 -8.58 -7.31 36.34
C LEU A 317 -9.14 -8.25 35.30
N GLU A 318 -10.43 -8.15 34.92
CA GLU A 318 -11.01 -8.89 33.80
C GLU A 318 -10.29 -8.58 32.46
N ALA A 319 -9.91 -7.31 32.25
CA ALA A 319 -9.15 -6.94 31.06
C ALA A 319 -7.77 -7.60 31.02
N LEU A 320 -7.11 -7.78 32.18
CA LEU A 320 -5.84 -8.49 32.29
C LEU A 320 -5.95 -9.99 31.98
N GLU A 321 -7.09 -10.62 32.26
CA GLU A 321 -7.31 -12.04 31.88
C GLU A 321 -7.23 -12.24 30.36
N HIS A 322 -7.64 -11.23 29.60
CA HIS A 322 -7.61 -11.26 28.15
C HIS A 322 -6.32 -10.74 27.52
N ASN A 323 -5.67 -9.77 28.19
CA ASN A 323 -4.40 -9.21 27.72
C ASN A 323 -3.49 -8.85 28.91
N PRO A 324 -2.81 -9.84 29.51
CA PRO A 324 -2.03 -9.67 30.73
C PRO A 324 -0.79 -8.78 30.58
N HIS A 325 -0.34 -8.51 29.35
CA HIS A 325 0.87 -7.75 29.07
C HIS A 325 0.62 -6.33 28.54
N ALA A 326 -0.65 -5.94 28.36
CA ALA A 326 -0.97 -4.61 27.86
C ALA A 326 -0.60 -3.53 28.89
N LEU A 327 0.44 -2.77 28.57
CA LEU A 327 0.95 -1.69 29.44
C LEU A 327 -0.15 -0.69 29.85
N ALA A 328 -1.09 -0.39 28.94
CA ALA A 328 -2.17 0.54 29.18
C ALA A 328 -3.13 0.06 30.28
N ILE A 329 -3.40 -1.26 30.37
CA ILE A 329 -4.23 -1.83 31.44
C ILE A 329 -3.50 -1.68 32.79
N HIS A 330 -2.22 -1.99 32.85
CA HIS A 330 -1.42 -1.83 34.06
C HIS A 330 -1.34 -0.38 34.52
N GLN A 331 -1.16 0.56 33.58
CA GLN A 331 -1.20 2.00 33.91
C GLN A 331 -2.56 2.43 34.46
N ALA A 332 -3.66 1.93 33.91
CA ALA A 332 -4.99 2.20 34.40
C ALA A 332 -5.19 1.64 35.82
N ILE A 333 -4.72 0.41 36.09
CA ILE A 333 -4.73 -0.20 37.42
C ILE A 333 -3.93 0.65 38.42
N TRP A 334 -2.73 1.10 38.08
CA TRP A 334 -1.92 1.95 38.95
C TRP A 334 -2.62 3.26 39.30
N ASN A 335 -3.30 3.87 38.32
CA ASN A 335 -4.09 5.09 38.59
C ASN A 335 -5.25 4.83 39.55
N VAL A 336 -6.00 3.74 39.36
CA VAL A 336 -7.12 3.35 40.23
C VAL A 336 -6.61 3.04 41.65
N LEU A 337 -5.57 2.23 41.77
CA LEU A 337 -4.96 1.90 43.08
C LEU A 337 -4.42 3.14 43.79
N SER A 338 -3.85 4.10 43.07
CA SER A 338 -3.35 5.34 43.61
C SER A 338 -4.46 6.26 44.13
N ALA A 339 -5.69 6.12 43.61
CA ALA A 339 -6.87 6.87 44.01
C ALA A 339 -7.64 6.17 45.16
N MET A 340 -7.35 4.91 45.47
CA MET A 340 -7.95 4.20 46.59
C MET A 340 -7.25 4.56 47.89
N ASP A 341 -8.00 4.55 49.01
CA ASP A 341 -7.48 4.82 50.34
C ASP A 341 -6.71 3.60 50.92
N LEU A 342 -5.73 3.14 50.15
CA LEU A 342 -4.82 2.05 50.49
C LEU A 342 -3.52 2.61 51.09
N PRO A 343 -2.78 1.82 51.91
CA PRO A 343 -1.47 2.25 52.40
C PRO A 343 -0.55 2.57 51.20
N LYS A 344 -0.29 3.87 51.02
CA LYS A 344 0.48 4.38 49.86
C LYS A 344 1.82 3.68 49.63
N ALA A 345 2.44 3.23 50.76
CA ALA A 345 3.70 2.48 50.69
C ALA A 345 3.58 1.11 50.01
N LEU A 346 2.46 0.41 50.19
CA LEU A 346 2.18 -0.88 49.55
C LEU A 346 1.90 -0.71 48.05
N VAL A 347 1.09 0.30 47.74
CA VAL A 347 0.79 0.66 46.34
C VAL A 347 2.07 1.07 45.59
N ALA A 348 2.88 1.95 46.20
CA ALA A 348 4.16 2.36 45.60
C ALA A 348 5.11 1.19 45.39
N ARG A 349 5.16 0.23 46.30
CA ARG A 349 6.00 -0.97 46.21
C ARG A 349 5.51 -1.93 45.10
N TYR A 350 4.20 -2.08 44.96
CA TYR A 350 3.60 -2.84 43.85
C TYR A 350 3.88 -2.18 42.51
N VAL A 351 3.61 -0.87 42.38
CA VAL A 351 3.88 -0.08 41.19
C VAL A 351 5.35 -0.13 40.78
N GLN A 352 6.26 -0.06 41.75
CA GLN A 352 7.70 -0.14 41.50
C GLN A 352 8.11 -1.52 40.96
N ARG A 353 7.54 -2.61 41.50
CA ARG A 353 7.81 -3.96 41.03
C ARG A 353 7.24 -4.24 39.66
N THR A 354 6.03 -3.75 39.36
CA THR A 354 5.42 -3.90 38.02
C THR A 354 6.09 -3.03 36.97
N ARG A 355 6.66 -1.87 37.35
CA ARG A 355 7.47 -1.05 36.42
C ARG A 355 8.75 -1.73 35.95
N GLN A 356 9.30 -2.67 36.73
CA GLN A 356 10.48 -3.45 36.37
C GLN A 356 10.11 -4.72 35.55
N SER A 357 8.83 -5.04 35.46
CA SER A 357 8.36 -6.13 34.60
C SER A 357 8.44 -5.70 33.13
N VAL A 358 8.79 -6.62 32.26
CA VAL A 358 8.85 -6.34 30.82
C VAL A 358 7.41 -6.31 30.31
N PHE A 359 6.90 -5.12 30.07
CA PHE A 359 5.61 -4.91 29.41
C PHE A 359 5.85 -4.72 27.94
N TYR A 360 5.07 -5.41 27.13
CA TYR A 360 5.12 -5.28 25.69
C TYR A 360 4.02 -4.35 25.22
N LEU A 361 4.38 -3.44 24.31
CA LEU A 361 3.40 -2.81 23.44
C LEU A 361 3.18 -3.76 22.28
N ASP A 362 1.97 -4.28 22.16
CA ASP A 362 1.64 -5.11 21.02
C ASP A 362 1.79 -4.29 19.74
N PRO A 363 2.64 -4.73 18.80
CA PRO A 363 2.81 -3.99 17.57
C PRO A 363 1.63 -4.19 16.64
N HIS A 364 1.42 -3.24 15.78
CA HIS A 364 0.55 -3.39 14.62
C HIS A 364 1.36 -3.96 13.46
N VAL A 365 0.88 -5.02 12.84
CA VAL A 365 1.61 -5.74 11.76
C VAL A 365 0.79 -5.69 10.49
N CYS A 366 1.46 -5.31 9.40
CA CYS A 366 0.87 -5.41 8.07
C CYS A 366 0.71 -6.89 7.67
N MET A 367 -0.50 -7.33 7.42
CA MET A 367 -0.80 -8.71 7.03
C MET A 367 -0.17 -9.12 5.70
N ARG A 368 0.16 -8.14 4.84
CA ARG A 368 0.72 -8.42 3.52
C ARG A 368 2.24 -8.58 3.53
N CYS A 369 2.98 -7.65 4.16
CA CYS A 369 4.46 -7.63 4.10
C CYS A 369 5.14 -7.81 5.45
N ARG A 370 4.37 -7.99 6.53
CA ARG A 370 4.86 -8.19 7.90
C ARG A 370 5.65 -7.00 8.47
N TYR A 371 5.54 -5.82 7.88
CA TYR A 371 6.08 -4.60 8.46
C TYR A 371 5.41 -4.31 9.80
N ARG A 372 6.18 -3.98 10.83
CA ARG A 372 5.70 -3.71 12.20
C ARG A 372 5.76 -2.23 12.53
N SER A 373 4.74 -1.74 13.23
CA SER A 373 4.64 -0.37 13.73
C SER A 373 4.10 -0.38 15.16
N THR A 374 4.52 0.58 15.96
CA THR A 374 3.94 0.82 17.30
C THR A 374 2.60 1.55 17.23
N GLU A 375 2.26 2.10 16.08
CA GLU A 375 1.03 2.83 15.82
C GLU A 375 0.19 2.12 14.76
N LEU A 376 -1.13 2.25 14.85
CA LEU A 376 -2.03 1.81 13.79
C LEU A 376 -1.86 2.72 12.57
N LEU A 377 -1.33 2.15 11.49
CA LEU A 377 -1.20 2.83 10.21
C LEU A 377 -2.32 2.37 9.27
N TRP A 378 -2.89 3.30 8.52
CA TRP A 378 -3.94 2.99 7.54
C TRP A 378 -3.35 2.60 6.18
N GLN A 379 -2.20 3.17 5.83
CA GLN A 379 -1.40 2.76 4.69
C GLN A 379 -0.07 2.18 5.19
N CYS A 380 0.36 1.07 4.62
CA CYS A 380 1.64 0.47 4.95
C CYS A 380 2.79 1.23 4.25
N PRO A 381 3.77 1.76 4.98
CA PRO A 381 4.88 2.50 4.35
C PRO A 381 5.83 1.60 3.54
N HIS A 382 5.76 0.27 3.72
CA HIS A 382 6.63 -0.67 3.03
C HIS A 382 6.02 -1.21 1.73
N CYS A 383 4.75 -1.64 1.75
CA CYS A 383 4.09 -2.23 0.58
C CYS A 383 2.98 -1.34 -0.02
N HIS A 384 2.72 -0.18 0.58
CA HIS A 384 1.72 0.82 0.15
C HIS A 384 0.28 0.28 0.07
N GLU A 385 -0.01 -0.85 0.74
CA GLU A 385 -1.37 -1.36 0.82
C GLU A 385 -2.12 -0.67 1.95
N TRP A 386 -3.40 -0.40 1.69
CA TRP A 386 -4.29 0.25 2.63
C TRP A 386 -5.01 -0.74 3.54
N ASN A 387 -5.29 -0.33 4.78
CA ASN A 387 -6.09 -1.06 5.77
C ASN A 387 -5.60 -2.49 6.05
N THR A 388 -4.28 -2.70 6.06
CA THR A 388 -3.67 -4.03 6.23
C THR A 388 -3.09 -4.29 7.61
N PHE A 389 -3.15 -3.30 8.52
CA PHE A 389 -2.59 -3.44 9.86
C PHE A 389 -3.58 -4.10 10.81
N VAL A 390 -3.08 -5.09 11.53
CA VAL A 390 -3.75 -5.74 12.66
C VAL A 390 -2.81 -5.73 13.86
N GLU A 391 -3.37 -5.74 15.07
CA GLU A 391 -2.59 -5.88 16.30
C GLU A 391 -2.04 -7.31 16.41
N GLU A 392 -0.74 -7.45 16.54
CA GLU A 392 -0.07 -8.74 16.77
C GLU A 392 0.25 -8.86 18.27
N ARG A 393 -0.40 -9.79 18.96
CA ARG A 393 -0.06 -10.09 20.35
C ARG A 393 1.26 -10.82 20.42
N ILE A 394 2.22 -10.24 21.15
CA ILE A 394 3.54 -10.84 21.35
C ILE A 394 3.56 -11.74 22.59
N ALA A 395 2.57 -11.58 23.49
CA ALA A 395 2.48 -12.36 24.69
C ALA A 395 2.40 -13.86 24.38
N PRO A 396 3.12 -14.72 25.11
CA PRO A 396 2.93 -16.16 24.99
C PRO A 396 1.47 -16.50 25.30
N ALA A 397 0.90 -17.43 24.53
CA ALA A 397 -0.44 -17.94 24.78
C ALA A 397 -0.51 -18.45 26.24
N THR A 398 -1.59 -18.10 26.95
CA THR A 398 -1.87 -18.76 28.23
C THR A 398 -2.12 -20.24 27.99
N ASP A 399 -1.86 -21.12 28.98
CA ASP A 399 -2.00 -22.56 28.83
C ASP A 399 -3.34 -22.99 28.21
N ASN A 400 -4.42 -22.24 28.46
CA ASN A 400 -5.72 -22.46 27.81
C ASN A 400 -5.74 -22.21 26.29
N GLU A 401 -4.95 -21.27 25.78
CA GLU A 401 -4.82 -21.03 24.32
C GLU A 401 -3.95 -22.09 23.66
N ALA A 402 -2.95 -22.61 24.35
CA ALA A 402 -2.13 -23.73 23.89
C ALA A 402 -2.96 -25.02 23.75
N GLU A 403 -3.90 -25.29 24.68
CA GLU A 403 -4.83 -26.42 24.60
C GLU A 403 -5.84 -26.25 23.46
N ILE A 404 -6.36 -25.04 23.21
CA ILE A 404 -7.29 -24.77 22.09
C ILE A 404 -6.57 -24.91 20.75
N LEU A 405 -5.34 -24.41 20.62
CA LEU A 405 -4.54 -24.56 19.41
C LEU A 405 -4.15 -26.03 19.16
N ALA A 406 -3.83 -26.79 20.20
CA ALA A 406 -3.56 -28.22 20.10
C ALA A 406 -4.82 -29.02 19.69
N SER A 407 -6.01 -28.59 20.09
CA SER A 407 -7.29 -29.23 19.70
C SER A 407 -7.73 -28.91 18.27
N LEU A 408 -7.20 -27.87 17.65
CA LEU A 408 -7.50 -27.47 16.24
C LEU A 408 -6.50 -28.10 15.23
N THR A 409 -5.43 -28.73 15.70
CA THR A 409 -4.41 -29.39 14.85
C THR A 409 -4.58 -30.92 14.79
N HIS A 410 -5.63 -31.46 15.36
CA HIS A 410 -6.12 -32.84 15.24
C HIS A 410 -7.47 -32.82 14.52
#